data_e43ef27983bf428a026fbdf8f6acfee6
#
_entry.id   e43ef27983bf428a026fbdf8f6acfee6
#
_cell.length_a   1.000
_cell.length_b   1.000
_cell.length_c   1.000
_cell.angle_alpha   90.00
_cell.angle_beta   90.00
_cell.angle_gamma   90.00
#
_symmetry.space_group_name_H-M   'P 1'
#
loop_
_entity.id
_entity.type
_entity.pdbx_description
1 polymer ?
#
loop_
_entity_poly.entity_id
_entity_poly.type
_entity_poly.pdbx_seq_one_letter_code
_entity_poly.pdbx_strand_id
1 'polypeptide(L)'
;MEMNMGKFSEKLVELLELAKKKKNVLEYQEINDFFKDQPLGVEQMEKVFDFLEASGVDVLRITDSNADDMVLDDDDADIDKLDEEEIELDKIDLSVPEGVSIEDPVRMYLKEIGKVPLLSAEEEIELAKRMENGDEAAKKRLAEANLRLVVSIAKRYVGRGMLFLDLIQEGNLGLIKAVEKFDYQKGFKFSTYATWWIRQAITRAIADQARTIRIPVHMVETINKLIRVSRQLLQELGREPTPEEIAKEMDMSVERVREILKISQEPVSLELSLIHI
;
A
#
# COMPACT_ATOMS: atom_id res chain seq x y z
N MET A 1 2.48 29.28 18.24
CA MET A 1 1.04 29.63 18.25
C MET A 1 0.29 28.42 18.75
N GLU A 2 -0.21 28.46 19.97
CA GLU A 2 -1.01 27.35 20.53
C GLU A 2 -2.34 27.27 19.78
N MET A 3 -2.48 26.21 19.00
CA MET A 3 -3.73 25.93 18.29
C MET A 3 -4.79 25.47 19.29
N ASN A 4 -5.94 26.14 19.26
CA ASN A 4 -7.07 25.88 20.16
C ASN A 4 -7.54 24.42 19.92
N MET A 5 -7.17 23.47 20.80
CA MET A 5 -7.47 22.03 20.70
C MET A 5 -8.96 21.75 20.42
N GLY A 6 -9.87 22.64 20.83
CA GLY A 6 -11.29 22.52 20.55
C GLY A 6 -11.65 22.64 19.05
N LYS A 7 -11.03 23.58 18.35
CA LYS A 7 -11.30 23.78 16.91
C LYS A 7 -10.71 22.67 16.03
N PHE A 8 -9.61 22.04 16.47
CA PHE A 8 -9.02 20.93 15.78
C PHE A 8 -9.88 19.66 15.89
N SER A 9 -10.42 19.39 17.08
CA SER A 9 -11.33 18.26 17.29
C SER A 9 -12.67 18.43 16.55
N GLU A 10 -13.20 19.66 16.45
CA GLU A 10 -14.40 19.93 15.64
C GLU A 10 -14.17 19.65 14.17
N LYS A 11 -13.04 20.10 13.61
CA LYS A 11 -12.67 19.81 12.21
C LYS A 11 -12.46 18.32 11.93
N LEU A 12 -11.91 17.55 12.87
CA LEU A 12 -11.78 16.10 12.73
C LEU A 12 -13.15 15.41 12.64
N VAL A 13 -14.14 15.88 13.41
CA VAL A 13 -15.49 15.34 13.34
C VAL A 13 -16.16 15.68 12.00
N GLU A 14 -16.00 16.91 11.51
CA GLU A 14 -16.50 17.31 10.18
C GLU A 14 -15.86 16.49 9.05
N LEU A 15 -14.56 16.20 9.16
CA LEU A 15 -13.85 15.35 8.20
C LEU A 15 -14.39 13.90 8.20
N LEU A 16 -14.74 13.37 9.39
CA LEU A 16 -15.40 12.07 9.51
C LEU A 16 -16.79 12.04 8.86
N GLU A 17 -17.55 13.12 8.99
CA GLU A 17 -18.86 13.22 8.34
C GLU A 17 -18.73 13.23 6.81
N LEU A 18 -17.70 13.91 6.28
CA LEU A 18 -17.36 13.87 4.86
C LEU A 18 -16.95 12.45 4.42
N ALA A 19 -16.12 11.77 5.22
CA ALA A 19 -15.72 10.39 4.95
C ALA A 19 -16.93 9.44 4.88
N LYS A 20 -17.87 9.56 5.83
CA LYS A 20 -19.10 8.75 5.84
C LYS A 20 -19.97 8.95 4.59
N LYS A 21 -20.04 10.19 4.07
CA LYS A 21 -20.76 10.49 2.81
C LYS A 21 -20.08 9.84 1.59
N LYS A 22 -18.76 9.60 1.66
CA LYS A 22 -17.94 9.02 0.59
C LYS A 22 -17.59 7.53 0.81
N LYS A 23 -18.45 6.79 1.48
CA LYS A 23 -18.25 5.35 1.76
C LYS A 23 -16.96 5.05 2.56
N ASN A 24 -16.58 5.94 3.48
CA ASN A 24 -15.37 5.87 4.31
C ASN A 24 -14.04 5.87 3.51
N VAL A 25 -14.01 6.56 2.37
CA VAL A 25 -12.79 6.77 1.56
C VAL A 25 -12.57 8.25 1.40
N LEU A 26 -11.37 8.74 1.72
CA LEU A 26 -10.95 10.12 1.48
C LEU A 26 -9.68 10.13 0.65
N GLU A 27 -9.57 11.08 -0.27
CA GLU A 27 -8.33 11.35 -1.01
C GLU A 27 -7.41 12.26 -0.18
N TYR A 28 -6.10 12.02 -0.26
CA TYR A 28 -5.10 12.83 0.44
C TYR A 28 -5.22 14.32 0.07
N GLN A 29 -5.51 14.62 -1.19
CA GLN A 29 -5.72 15.99 -1.67
C GLN A 29 -6.92 16.65 -0.99
N GLU A 30 -8.00 15.90 -0.77
CA GLU A 30 -9.19 16.42 -0.08
C GLU A 30 -8.91 16.74 1.39
N ILE A 31 -8.07 15.94 2.04
CA ILE A 31 -7.63 16.21 3.41
C ILE A 31 -6.79 17.49 3.45
N ASN A 32 -5.84 17.64 2.53
CA ASN A 32 -5.03 18.84 2.41
C ASN A 32 -5.87 20.07 2.07
N ASP A 33 -6.84 19.94 1.17
CA ASP A 33 -7.73 21.03 0.78
C ASP A 33 -8.65 21.46 1.93
N PHE A 34 -9.09 20.51 2.74
CA PHE A 34 -9.90 20.77 3.93
C PHE A 34 -9.14 21.58 5.00
N PHE A 35 -7.83 21.36 5.08
CA PHE A 35 -6.97 22.07 6.02
C PHE A 35 -6.18 23.24 5.41
N LYS A 36 -6.45 23.64 4.14
CA LYS A 36 -5.76 24.78 3.47
C LYS A 36 -5.77 26.08 4.28
N ASP A 37 -6.86 26.34 5.00
CA ASP A 37 -7.00 27.55 5.83
C ASP A 37 -6.12 27.54 7.08
N GLN A 38 -5.58 26.39 7.45
CA GLN A 38 -4.71 26.19 8.62
C GLN A 38 -3.65 25.15 8.27
N PRO A 39 -2.47 25.55 7.76
CA PRO A 39 -1.41 24.60 7.44
C PRO A 39 -1.01 23.83 8.70
N LEU A 40 -1.24 22.51 8.65
CA LEU A 40 -0.92 21.60 9.74
C LEU A 40 0.58 21.30 9.72
N GLY A 41 1.21 21.28 10.89
CA GLY A 41 2.54 20.73 11.05
C GLY A 41 2.54 19.20 10.86
N VAL A 42 3.71 18.61 10.59
CA VAL A 42 3.88 17.17 10.34
C VAL A 42 3.25 16.33 11.48
N GLU A 43 3.50 16.68 12.73
CA GLU A 43 2.95 15.97 13.92
C GLU A 43 1.41 16.04 14.02
N GLN A 44 0.82 17.10 13.49
CA GLN A 44 -0.63 17.27 13.51
C GLN A 44 -1.28 16.47 12.39
N MET A 45 -0.64 16.39 11.23
CA MET A 45 -1.08 15.57 10.12
C MET A 45 -1.02 14.07 10.49
N GLU A 46 0.03 13.64 11.19
CA GLU A 46 0.14 12.29 11.74
C GLU A 46 -1.07 11.95 12.63
N LYS A 47 -1.44 12.85 13.54
CA LYS A 47 -2.62 12.66 14.40
C LYS A 47 -3.95 12.61 13.63
N VAL A 48 -4.06 13.33 12.51
CA VAL A 48 -5.23 13.25 11.63
C VAL A 48 -5.30 11.86 10.99
N PHE A 49 -4.18 11.32 10.50
CA PHE A 49 -4.15 9.98 9.91
C PHE A 49 -4.42 8.89 10.93
N ASP A 50 -3.80 8.95 12.10
CA ASP A 50 -4.08 8.00 13.20
C ASP A 50 -5.56 7.99 13.59
N PHE A 51 -6.18 9.17 13.64
CA PHE A 51 -7.60 9.30 13.98
C PHE A 51 -8.51 8.74 12.86
N LEU A 52 -8.20 8.99 11.58
CA LEU A 52 -8.94 8.45 10.44
C LEU A 52 -8.80 6.93 10.36
N GLU A 53 -7.60 6.41 10.60
CA GLU A 53 -7.34 4.97 10.64
C GLU A 53 -8.09 4.28 11.78
N ALA A 54 -8.04 4.85 13.00
CA ALA A 54 -8.80 4.35 14.16
C ALA A 54 -10.32 4.40 13.93
N SER A 55 -10.80 5.32 13.08
CA SER A 55 -12.22 5.48 12.71
C SER A 55 -12.64 4.60 11.53
N GLY A 56 -11.73 3.80 10.96
CA GLY A 56 -12.00 2.91 9.82
C GLY A 56 -12.20 3.64 8.50
N VAL A 57 -11.59 4.82 8.34
CA VAL A 57 -11.58 5.58 7.08
C VAL A 57 -10.32 5.23 6.30
N ASP A 58 -10.47 4.76 5.06
CA ASP A 58 -9.36 4.49 4.17
C ASP A 58 -8.95 5.78 3.43
N VAL A 59 -7.69 6.18 3.58
CA VAL A 59 -7.15 7.36 2.90
C VAL A 59 -6.46 6.92 1.61
N LEU A 60 -6.99 7.36 0.46
CA LEU A 60 -6.37 7.14 -0.86
C LEU A 60 -5.45 8.31 -1.18
N ARG A 61 -4.19 8.02 -1.45
CA ARG A 61 -3.23 9.01 -1.95
C ARG A 61 -3.22 8.97 -3.47
N ILE A 62 -4.21 9.61 -4.10
CA ILE A 62 -4.21 9.84 -5.55
C ILE A 62 -3.54 11.18 -5.77
N THR A 63 -2.24 11.21 -6.01
CA THR A 63 -1.54 12.39 -6.47
C THR A 63 -0.98 12.12 -7.85
N ASP A 64 -1.47 12.86 -8.85
CA ASP A 64 -1.01 12.82 -10.25
C ASP A 64 0.46 13.24 -10.45
N SER A 65 1.21 13.52 -9.39
CA SER A 65 2.57 14.02 -9.50
C SER A 65 3.58 13.50 -8.48
N ASN A 66 3.21 12.67 -7.50
CA ASN A 66 4.14 12.05 -6.55
C ASN A 66 3.61 10.68 -6.09
N ALA A 67 3.49 9.73 -7.00
CA ALA A 67 3.34 8.31 -6.70
C ALA A 67 4.58 7.74 -5.96
N ASP A 68 5.60 8.58 -5.82
CA ASP A 68 6.92 8.24 -5.26
C ASP A 68 6.97 8.06 -3.73
N ASP A 69 5.97 8.49 -2.98
CA ASP A 69 6.10 8.52 -1.50
C ASP A 69 5.75 7.21 -0.77
N MET A 70 5.20 6.20 -1.47
CA MET A 70 4.92 4.88 -0.86
C MET A 70 5.74 3.73 -1.46
N VAL A 71 6.81 4.02 -2.20
CA VAL A 71 7.58 3.00 -2.89
C VAL A 71 8.64 2.42 -1.98
N LEU A 72 8.51 1.15 -1.72
CA LEU A 72 9.52 0.26 -1.22
C LEU A 72 10.54 0.05 -2.34
N ASP A 73 11.81 0.38 -2.14
CA ASP A 73 12.98 0.14 -3.00
C ASP A 73 12.96 0.60 -4.49
N ASP A 74 14.16 0.90 -5.02
CA ASP A 74 14.42 1.30 -6.42
C ASP A 74 13.97 0.26 -7.47
N ASP A 75 13.80 -1.00 -7.08
CA ASP A 75 13.19 -2.06 -7.90
C ASP A 75 11.69 -1.81 -8.17
N ASP A 76 11.05 -0.88 -7.47
CA ASP A 76 9.63 -0.54 -7.64
C ASP A 76 9.36 0.48 -8.75
N ALA A 77 10.39 1.16 -9.28
CA ALA A 77 10.24 2.04 -10.45
C ALA A 77 9.69 1.30 -11.69
N ASP A 78 9.94 -0.01 -11.78
CA ASP A 78 9.34 -0.88 -12.80
C ASP A 78 7.90 -1.31 -12.45
N ILE A 79 7.48 -1.20 -11.19
CA ILE A 79 6.11 -1.50 -10.76
C ILE A 79 5.18 -0.32 -11.12
N ASP A 80 5.66 0.91 -10.99
CA ASP A 80 4.89 2.12 -11.32
C ASP A 80 4.65 2.28 -12.83
N LYS A 81 5.58 1.81 -13.67
CA LYS A 81 5.39 1.78 -15.13
C LYS A 81 4.23 0.90 -15.59
N LEU A 82 3.71 0.04 -14.74
CA LEU A 82 2.57 -0.84 -15.08
C LEU A 82 1.21 -0.20 -14.85
N ASP A 83 1.14 0.96 -14.20
CA ASP A 83 -0.11 1.72 -14.13
C ASP A 83 -0.50 2.26 -15.51
N GLU A 84 0.48 2.36 -16.44
CA GLU A 84 0.28 2.76 -17.84
C GLU A 84 0.11 1.59 -18.81
N GLU A 85 0.60 0.38 -18.46
CA GLU A 85 0.42 -0.81 -19.28
C GLU A 85 -0.83 -1.59 -18.85
N GLU A 86 -1.76 -1.82 -19.78
CA GLU A 86 -2.91 -2.71 -19.56
C GLU A 86 -2.40 -4.09 -19.14
N ILE A 87 -2.70 -4.50 -17.89
CA ILE A 87 -2.37 -5.86 -17.43
C ILE A 87 -3.25 -6.83 -18.22
N GLU A 88 -2.65 -7.52 -19.19
CA GLU A 88 -3.32 -8.56 -19.93
C GLU A 88 -3.47 -9.80 -19.04
N LEU A 89 -4.68 -9.97 -18.50
CA LEU A 89 -5.00 -11.08 -17.60
C LEU A 89 -4.76 -12.46 -18.22
N ASP A 90 -4.84 -12.57 -19.54
CA ASP A 90 -4.60 -13.81 -20.29
C ASP A 90 -3.14 -14.25 -20.26
N LYS A 91 -2.20 -13.31 -20.16
CA LYS A 91 -0.75 -13.56 -20.19
C LYS A 91 -0.14 -13.67 -18.79
N ILE A 92 -0.96 -13.63 -17.72
CA ILE A 92 -0.44 -13.76 -16.36
C ILE A 92 0.19 -15.14 -16.16
N ASP A 93 1.49 -15.14 -15.91
CA ASP A 93 2.23 -16.35 -15.54
C ASP A 93 1.90 -16.75 -14.09
N LEU A 94 1.22 -17.89 -13.93
CA LEU A 94 0.88 -18.50 -12.65
C LEU A 94 1.98 -19.44 -12.13
N SER A 95 3.19 -19.44 -12.70
CA SER A 95 4.31 -20.18 -12.15
C SER A 95 4.72 -19.65 -10.76
N VAL A 96 5.26 -20.51 -9.93
CA VAL A 96 5.79 -20.12 -8.61
C VAL A 96 7.05 -19.28 -8.81
N PRO A 97 7.21 -18.13 -8.11
CA PRO A 97 8.40 -17.30 -8.21
C PRO A 97 9.68 -18.05 -7.82
N GLU A 98 10.81 -17.65 -8.39
CA GLU A 98 12.12 -18.16 -7.98
C GLU A 98 12.38 -17.79 -6.52
N GLY A 99 12.89 -18.75 -5.73
CA GLY A 99 13.17 -18.57 -4.31
C GLY A 99 12.02 -18.88 -3.35
N VAL A 100 10.82 -19.18 -3.86
CA VAL A 100 9.73 -19.70 -3.04
C VAL A 100 9.79 -21.22 -3.07
N SER A 101 9.82 -21.88 -1.88
CA SER A 101 9.72 -23.33 -1.82
C SER A 101 8.38 -23.76 -2.41
N ILE A 102 8.40 -24.74 -3.32
CA ILE A 102 7.19 -25.28 -3.96
C ILE A 102 6.48 -26.16 -2.91
N GLU A 103 5.81 -25.51 -1.96
CA GLU A 103 4.94 -26.19 -1.03
C GLU A 103 3.65 -26.61 -1.76
N ASP A 104 3.16 -27.81 -1.48
CA ASP A 104 1.91 -28.32 -2.04
C ASP A 104 0.72 -27.34 -1.94
N PRO A 105 0.55 -26.54 -0.84
CA PRO A 105 -0.54 -25.58 -0.71
C PRO A 105 -0.52 -24.46 -1.76
N VAL A 106 0.64 -23.88 -2.09
CA VAL A 106 0.78 -22.81 -3.10
C VAL A 106 0.33 -23.35 -4.46
N ARG A 107 0.87 -24.49 -4.85
CA ARG A 107 0.57 -25.12 -6.14
C ARG A 107 -0.91 -25.49 -6.27
N MET A 108 -1.49 -25.99 -5.18
CA MET A 108 -2.90 -26.34 -5.14
C MET A 108 -3.78 -25.11 -5.31
N TYR A 109 -3.48 -24.01 -4.62
CA TYR A 109 -4.18 -22.73 -4.76
C TYR A 109 -4.11 -22.19 -6.20
N LEU A 110 -2.92 -22.13 -6.80
CA LEU A 110 -2.73 -21.64 -8.17
C LEU A 110 -3.51 -22.49 -9.19
N LYS A 111 -3.56 -23.80 -8.99
CA LYS A 111 -4.36 -24.70 -9.83
C LYS A 111 -5.87 -24.46 -9.67
N GLU A 112 -6.31 -24.10 -8.48
CA GLU A 112 -7.73 -23.84 -8.19
C GLU A 112 -8.21 -22.54 -8.86
N ILE A 113 -7.48 -21.45 -8.68
CA ILE A 113 -7.84 -20.16 -9.30
C ILE A 113 -7.76 -20.19 -10.83
N GLY A 114 -6.87 -21.05 -11.38
CA GLY A 114 -6.73 -21.24 -12.83
C GLY A 114 -7.94 -21.88 -13.51
N LYS A 115 -8.86 -22.50 -12.74
CA LYS A 115 -10.10 -23.11 -13.30
C LYS A 115 -11.19 -22.08 -13.60
N VAL A 116 -11.12 -20.91 -12.97
CA VAL A 116 -12.14 -19.86 -13.16
C VAL A 116 -11.89 -19.14 -14.48
N PRO A 117 -12.90 -19.06 -15.38
CA PRO A 117 -12.74 -18.36 -16.65
C PRO A 117 -12.64 -16.84 -16.42
N LEU A 118 -11.88 -16.18 -17.28
CA LEU A 118 -11.77 -14.73 -17.30
C LEU A 118 -13.09 -14.11 -17.77
N LEU A 119 -13.33 -12.87 -17.32
CA LEU A 119 -14.52 -12.10 -17.71
C LEU A 119 -14.18 -11.20 -18.90
N SER A 120 -15.16 -11.03 -19.79
CA SER A 120 -15.12 -9.98 -20.81
C SER A 120 -15.49 -8.62 -20.21
N ALA A 121 -15.11 -7.52 -20.87
CA ALA A 121 -15.46 -6.17 -20.42
C ALA A 121 -16.99 -5.95 -20.29
N GLU A 122 -17.77 -6.60 -21.15
CA GLU A 122 -19.22 -6.53 -21.10
C GLU A 122 -19.79 -7.26 -19.87
N GLU A 123 -19.22 -8.43 -19.55
CA GLU A 123 -19.60 -9.21 -18.36
C GLU A 123 -19.21 -8.49 -17.07
N GLU A 124 -18.06 -7.79 -17.03
CA GLU A 124 -17.67 -6.96 -15.88
C GLU A 124 -18.70 -5.88 -15.58
N ILE A 125 -19.15 -5.17 -16.62
CA ILE A 125 -20.18 -4.12 -16.48
C ILE A 125 -21.53 -4.73 -16.05
N GLU A 126 -21.91 -5.88 -16.59
CA GLU A 126 -23.15 -6.56 -16.21
C GLU A 126 -23.12 -6.99 -14.73
N LEU A 127 -22.00 -7.60 -14.30
CA LEU A 127 -21.82 -7.98 -12.90
C LEU A 127 -21.82 -6.75 -11.97
N ALA A 128 -21.17 -5.65 -12.38
CA ALA A 128 -21.15 -4.42 -11.61
C ALA A 128 -22.58 -3.83 -11.41
N LYS A 129 -23.42 -3.84 -12.45
CA LYS A 129 -24.84 -3.44 -12.34
C LYS A 129 -25.64 -4.33 -11.39
N ARG A 130 -25.37 -5.65 -11.41
CA ARG A 130 -26.03 -6.59 -10.49
C ARG A 130 -25.59 -6.37 -9.05
N MET A 131 -24.31 -6.05 -8.84
CA MET A 131 -23.76 -5.72 -7.51
C MET A 131 -24.40 -4.47 -6.90
N GLU A 132 -24.69 -3.45 -7.71
CA GLU A 132 -25.38 -2.23 -7.28
C GLU A 132 -26.80 -2.55 -6.75
N ASN A 133 -27.44 -3.57 -7.31
CA ASN A 133 -28.73 -4.09 -6.85
C ASN A 133 -28.62 -5.02 -5.62
N GLY A 134 -27.42 -5.21 -5.05
CA GLY A 134 -27.21 -6.02 -3.85
C GLY A 134 -26.97 -7.52 -4.11
N ASP A 135 -26.67 -7.93 -5.36
CA ASP A 135 -26.40 -9.34 -5.69
C ASP A 135 -25.01 -9.78 -5.20
N GLU A 136 -24.98 -10.54 -4.10
CA GLU A 136 -23.72 -11.08 -3.53
C GLU A 136 -23.07 -12.15 -4.42
N ALA A 137 -23.86 -12.89 -5.21
CA ALA A 137 -23.31 -13.86 -6.14
C ALA A 137 -22.51 -13.18 -7.26
N ALA A 138 -22.95 -11.99 -7.70
CA ALA A 138 -22.21 -11.18 -8.66
C ALA A 138 -20.88 -10.68 -8.08
N LYS A 139 -20.86 -10.22 -6.81
CA LYS A 139 -19.63 -9.82 -6.10
C LYS A 139 -18.63 -10.96 -6.04
N LYS A 140 -19.09 -12.14 -5.62
CA LYS A 140 -18.25 -13.32 -5.52
C LYS A 140 -17.65 -13.71 -6.87
N ARG A 141 -18.45 -13.72 -7.94
CA ARG A 141 -18.00 -14.07 -9.29
C ARG A 141 -16.97 -13.07 -9.82
N LEU A 142 -17.17 -11.76 -9.61
CA LEU A 142 -16.20 -10.74 -10.02
C LEU A 142 -14.88 -10.89 -9.26
N ALA A 143 -14.91 -11.17 -7.95
CA ALA A 143 -13.70 -11.42 -7.16
C ALA A 143 -12.99 -12.69 -7.62
N GLU A 144 -13.67 -13.82 -7.78
CA GLU A 144 -13.08 -15.10 -8.19
C GLU A 144 -12.37 -15.01 -9.55
N ALA A 145 -12.96 -14.32 -10.53
CA ALA A 145 -12.37 -14.14 -11.86
C ALA A 145 -11.08 -13.29 -11.84
N ASN A 146 -10.90 -12.45 -10.81
CA ASN A 146 -9.75 -11.55 -10.68
C ASN A 146 -8.68 -12.00 -9.67
N LEU A 147 -8.78 -13.20 -9.10
CA LEU A 147 -7.73 -13.74 -8.20
C LEU A 147 -6.36 -13.88 -8.87
N ARG A 148 -6.34 -14.14 -10.18
CA ARG A 148 -5.09 -14.20 -10.97
C ARG A 148 -4.35 -12.86 -10.98
N LEU A 149 -5.07 -11.73 -11.00
CA LEU A 149 -4.50 -10.40 -10.91
C LEU A 149 -3.79 -10.21 -9.57
N VAL A 150 -4.40 -10.65 -8.46
CA VAL A 150 -3.76 -10.59 -7.13
C VAL A 150 -2.43 -11.33 -7.12
N VAL A 151 -2.38 -12.54 -7.68
CA VAL A 151 -1.16 -13.33 -7.74
C VAL A 151 -0.06 -12.64 -8.54
N SER A 152 -0.39 -12.01 -9.67
CA SER A 152 0.58 -11.31 -10.51
C SER A 152 1.21 -10.12 -9.78
N ILE A 153 0.42 -9.41 -8.97
CA ILE A 153 0.89 -8.29 -8.15
C ILE A 153 1.71 -8.82 -6.97
N ALA A 154 1.21 -9.82 -6.22
CA ALA A 154 1.87 -10.38 -5.05
C ALA A 154 3.26 -10.97 -5.36
N LYS A 155 3.48 -11.54 -6.55
CA LYS A 155 4.78 -12.05 -7.01
C LYS A 155 5.91 -11.03 -6.86
N ARG A 156 5.64 -9.75 -7.07
CA ARG A 156 6.64 -8.66 -7.03
C ARG A 156 7.07 -8.30 -5.61
N TYR A 157 6.28 -8.72 -4.63
CA TYR A 157 6.54 -8.43 -3.21
C TYR A 157 7.14 -9.63 -2.46
N VAL A 158 7.49 -10.70 -3.19
CA VAL A 158 8.17 -11.88 -2.61
C VAL A 158 9.56 -11.49 -2.11
N GLY A 159 9.94 -12.03 -0.94
CA GLY A 159 11.25 -11.76 -0.32
C GLY A 159 11.27 -10.55 0.62
N ARG A 160 10.13 -9.86 0.82
CA ARG A 160 10.04 -8.66 1.67
C ARG A 160 9.59 -8.95 3.11
N GLY A 161 9.86 -10.14 3.63
CA GLY A 161 9.60 -10.51 5.03
C GLY A 161 8.25 -11.17 5.28
N MET A 162 7.44 -11.41 4.24
CA MET A 162 6.18 -12.15 4.32
C MET A 162 6.19 -13.36 3.39
N LEU A 163 5.45 -14.42 3.75
CA LEU A 163 5.27 -15.60 2.92
C LEU A 163 4.41 -15.27 1.69
N PHE A 164 4.67 -15.93 0.57
CA PHE A 164 3.95 -15.65 -0.67
C PHE A 164 2.43 -15.86 -0.56
N LEU A 165 1.99 -16.90 0.14
CA LEU A 165 0.56 -17.13 0.39
C LEU A 165 -0.07 -16.01 1.23
N ASP A 166 0.65 -15.49 2.23
CA ASP A 166 0.15 -14.40 3.08
C ASP A 166 0.00 -13.12 2.26
N LEU A 167 0.98 -12.82 1.37
CA LEU A 167 0.88 -11.69 0.44
C LEU A 167 -0.35 -11.81 -0.47
N ILE A 168 -0.63 -13.01 -0.97
CA ILE A 168 -1.83 -13.27 -1.78
C ILE A 168 -3.09 -13.02 -0.95
N GLN A 169 -3.16 -13.52 0.29
CA GLN A 169 -4.37 -13.35 1.12
C GLN A 169 -4.63 -11.89 1.49
N GLU A 170 -3.59 -11.15 1.83
CA GLU A 170 -3.71 -9.70 2.05
C GLU A 170 -4.14 -8.96 0.77
N GLY A 171 -3.57 -9.36 -0.38
CA GLY A 171 -4.02 -8.86 -1.67
C GLY A 171 -5.48 -9.20 -1.99
N ASN A 172 -5.96 -10.40 -1.62
CA ASN A 172 -7.35 -10.79 -1.76
C ASN A 172 -8.30 -9.92 -0.91
N LEU A 173 -7.89 -9.52 0.30
CA LEU A 173 -8.64 -8.55 1.10
C LEU A 173 -8.75 -7.19 0.39
N GLY A 174 -7.65 -6.75 -0.23
CA GLY A 174 -7.65 -5.56 -1.09
C GLY A 174 -8.61 -5.69 -2.28
N LEU A 175 -8.61 -6.84 -2.97
CA LEU A 175 -9.51 -7.13 -4.07
C LEU A 175 -10.98 -7.08 -3.63
N ILE A 176 -11.34 -7.66 -2.48
CA ILE A 176 -12.71 -7.63 -1.95
C ILE A 176 -13.15 -6.18 -1.72
N LYS A 177 -12.30 -5.35 -1.10
CA LYS A 177 -12.58 -3.92 -0.93
C LYS A 177 -12.75 -3.19 -2.28
N ALA A 178 -11.93 -3.53 -3.28
CA ALA A 178 -12.07 -2.97 -4.62
C ALA A 178 -13.43 -3.32 -5.24
N VAL A 179 -13.87 -4.58 -5.12
CA VAL A 179 -15.18 -5.04 -5.61
C VAL A 179 -16.33 -4.26 -4.95
N GLU A 180 -16.26 -4.05 -3.63
CA GLU A 180 -17.30 -3.32 -2.90
C GLU A 180 -17.42 -1.84 -3.30
N LYS A 181 -16.30 -1.22 -3.68
CA LYS A 181 -16.23 0.21 -3.97
C LYS A 181 -16.19 0.54 -5.46
N PHE A 182 -16.21 -0.48 -6.32
CA PHE A 182 -16.14 -0.29 -7.77
C PHE A 182 -17.34 0.44 -8.33
N ASP A 183 -17.07 1.42 -9.19
CA ASP A 183 -18.07 2.22 -9.91
C ASP A 183 -17.83 2.11 -11.42
N TYR A 184 -18.69 1.36 -12.11
CA TYR A 184 -18.60 1.15 -13.56
C TYR A 184 -18.94 2.41 -14.37
N GLN A 185 -19.62 3.40 -13.77
CA GLN A 185 -20.02 4.64 -14.47
C GLN A 185 -18.81 5.50 -14.83
N LYS A 186 -17.70 5.33 -14.13
CA LYS A 186 -16.43 6.03 -14.41
C LYS A 186 -15.74 5.58 -15.70
N GLY A 187 -16.16 4.49 -16.34
CA GLY A 187 -15.66 4.02 -17.63
C GLY A 187 -14.29 3.35 -17.62
N PHE A 188 -13.67 3.13 -16.45
CA PHE A 188 -12.40 2.42 -16.32
C PHE A 188 -12.63 0.91 -16.18
N LYS A 189 -11.64 0.10 -16.64
CA LYS A 189 -11.61 -1.33 -16.41
C LYS A 189 -11.49 -1.64 -14.91
N PHE A 190 -12.14 -2.70 -14.47
CA PHE A 190 -12.05 -3.14 -13.07
C PHE A 190 -10.60 -3.40 -12.63
N SER A 191 -9.80 -4.04 -13.50
CA SER A 191 -8.39 -4.35 -13.22
C SER A 191 -7.57 -3.11 -12.83
N THR A 192 -7.76 -1.98 -13.52
CA THR A 192 -7.05 -0.72 -13.23
C THR A 192 -7.36 -0.23 -11.81
N TYR A 193 -8.64 -0.24 -11.44
CA TYR A 193 -9.06 0.16 -10.10
C TYR A 193 -8.63 -0.84 -9.01
N ALA A 194 -8.78 -2.15 -9.28
CA ALA A 194 -8.43 -3.20 -8.33
C ALA A 194 -6.93 -3.24 -8.02
N THR A 195 -6.07 -2.96 -9.01
CA THR A 195 -4.61 -2.93 -8.82
C THR A 195 -4.20 -2.00 -7.68
N TRP A 196 -4.82 -0.83 -7.58
CA TRP A 196 -4.59 0.13 -6.50
C TRP A 196 -4.90 -0.46 -5.12
N TRP A 197 -6.08 -1.07 -4.96
CA TRP A 197 -6.50 -1.65 -3.70
C TRP A 197 -5.66 -2.86 -3.29
N ILE A 198 -5.30 -3.69 -4.27
CA ILE A 198 -4.46 -4.87 -4.04
C ILE A 198 -3.07 -4.42 -3.58
N ARG A 199 -2.46 -3.47 -4.30
CA ARG A 199 -1.15 -2.92 -3.94
C ARG A 199 -1.17 -2.29 -2.56
N GLN A 200 -2.14 -1.46 -2.27
CA GLN A 200 -2.30 -0.81 -0.98
C GLN A 200 -2.40 -1.82 0.17
N ALA A 201 -3.21 -2.88 -0.01
CA ALA A 201 -3.38 -3.91 1.00
C ALA A 201 -2.07 -4.68 1.25
N ILE A 202 -1.37 -5.09 0.19
CA ILE A 202 -0.09 -5.82 0.29
C ILE A 202 0.98 -4.95 0.95
N THR A 203 1.15 -3.71 0.51
CA THR A 203 2.17 -2.80 1.04
C THR A 203 1.92 -2.49 2.51
N ARG A 204 0.67 -2.26 2.90
CA ARG A 204 0.29 -2.04 4.29
C ARG A 204 0.53 -3.28 5.15
N ALA A 205 0.20 -4.47 4.65
CA ALA A 205 0.46 -5.72 5.36
C ALA A 205 1.97 -5.97 5.59
N ILE A 206 2.80 -5.69 4.57
CA ILE A 206 4.26 -5.76 4.72
C ILE A 206 4.74 -4.79 5.79
N ALA A 207 4.28 -3.54 5.77
CA ALA A 207 4.67 -2.54 6.77
C ALA A 207 4.29 -2.96 8.20
N ASP A 208 3.12 -3.60 8.37
CA ASP A 208 2.60 -4.01 9.67
C ASP A 208 3.18 -5.34 10.19
N GLN A 209 3.50 -6.30 9.32
CA GLN A 209 3.75 -7.70 9.71
C GLN A 209 5.15 -8.21 9.35
N ALA A 210 5.88 -7.58 8.41
CA ALA A 210 7.17 -8.11 7.94
C ALA A 210 8.28 -8.05 9.00
N ARG A 211 8.18 -7.17 9.99
CA ARG A 211 9.21 -6.99 11.03
C ARG A 211 8.86 -7.76 12.29
N THR A 212 9.87 -8.41 12.90
CA THR A 212 9.73 -9.10 14.20
C THR A 212 9.27 -8.15 15.32
N ILE A 213 9.77 -6.92 15.31
CA ILE A 213 9.31 -5.83 16.18
C ILE A 213 8.50 -4.88 15.33
N ARG A 214 7.19 -4.84 15.56
CA ARG A 214 6.25 -4.01 14.80
C ARG A 214 6.60 -2.52 14.94
N ILE A 215 6.64 -1.84 13.81
CA ILE A 215 6.83 -0.40 13.69
C ILE A 215 5.55 0.19 13.07
N PRO A 216 5.05 1.36 13.55
CA PRO A 216 3.90 2.02 12.92
C PRO A 216 4.13 2.31 11.43
N VAL A 217 3.08 2.23 10.61
CA VAL A 217 3.18 2.36 9.13
C VAL A 217 3.83 3.69 8.72
N HIS A 218 3.44 4.82 9.34
CA HIS A 218 4.03 6.13 9.04
C HIS A 218 5.54 6.19 9.29
N MET A 219 6.04 5.42 10.29
CA MET A 219 7.48 5.34 10.55
C MET A 219 8.19 4.49 9.49
N VAL A 220 7.54 3.43 9.00
CA VAL A 220 8.08 2.64 7.87
C VAL A 220 8.20 3.51 6.61
N GLU A 221 7.19 4.33 6.32
CA GLU A 221 7.24 5.30 5.20
C GLU A 221 8.40 6.29 5.37
N THR A 222 8.59 6.81 6.58
CA THR A 222 9.70 7.74 6.85
C THR A 222 11.07 7.06 6.69
N ILE A 223 11.20 5.80 7.12
CA ILE A 223 12.42 5.00 6.94
C ILE A 223 12.70 4.78 5.45
N ASN A 224 11.68 4.43 4.65
CA ASN A 224 11.82 4.22 3.22
C ASN A 224 12.24 5.52 2.49
N LYS A 225 11.64 6.67 2.86
CA LYS A 225 12.04 7.97 2.35
C LYS A 225 13.51 8.29 2.69
N LEU A 226 13.93 7.99 3.93
CA LEU A 226 15.31 8.17 4.36
C LEU A 226 16.27 7.31 3.52
N ILE A 227 15.95 6.04 3.30
CA ILE A 227 16.77 5.13 2.49
C ILE A 227 16.90 5.65 1.06
N ARG A 228 15.79 6.12 0.45
CA ARG A 228 15.80 6.69 -0.89
C ARG A 228 16.71 7.92 -0.99
N VAL A 229 16.53 8.89 -0.09
CA VAL A 229 17.38 10.10 -0.02
C VAL A 229 18.84 9.73 0.19
N SER A 230 19.11 8.74 1.05
CA SER A 230 20.48 8.26 1.30
C SER A 230 21.11 7.66 0.03
N ARG A 231 20.35 6.88 -0.77
CA ARG A 231 20.83 6.34 -2.06
C ARG A 231 21.06 7.44 -3.09
N GLN A 232 20.15 8.40 -3.19
CA GLN A 232 20.32 9.54 -4.08
C GLN A 232 21.58 10.34 -3.74
N LEU A 233 21.78 10.67 -2.49
CA LEU A 233 22.99 11.37 -2.03
C LEU A 233 24.27 10.53 -2.23
N LEU A 234 24.17 9.20 -2.08
CA LEU A 234 25.30 8.31 -2.39
C LEU A 234 25.70 8.37 -3.87
N GLN A 235 24.72 8.44 -4.79
CA GLN A 235 24.99 8.59 -6.23
C GLN A 235 25.59 9.96 -6.56
N GLU A 236 25.12 11.03 -5.92
CA GLU A 236 25.61 12.40 -6.15
C GLU A 236 27.00 12.63 -5.55
N LEU A 237 27.23 12.16 -4.33
CA LEU A 237 28.47 12.41 -3.58
C LEU A 237 29.56 11.36 -3.84
N GLY A 238 29.19 10.17 -4.33
CA GLY A 238 30.10 9.03 -4.51
C GLY A 238 30.60 8.41 -3.19
N ARG A 239 30.00 8.75 -2.04
CA ARG A 239 30.29 8.23 -0.69
C ARG A 239 29.02 8.17 0.15
N GLU A 240 29.05 7.41 1.22
CA GLU A 240 27.93 7.39 2.17
C GLU A 240 27.66 8.80 2.73
N PRO A 241 26.37 9.26 2.70
CA PRO A 241 25.99 10.56 3.22
C PRO A 241 26.06 10.59 4.75
N THR A 242 26.40 11.74 5.29
CA THR A 242 26.37 11.96 6.74
C THR A 242 24.94 12.24 7.22
N PRO A 243 24.60 11.98 8.50
CA PRO A 243 23.27 12.30 9.03
C PRO A 243 22.87 13.77 8.88
N GLU A 244 23.84 14.68 8.85
CA GLU A 244 23.66 16.12 8.63
C GLU A 244 23.23 16.43 7.18
N GLU A 245 23.79 15.71 6.21
CA GLU A 245 23.43 15.85 4.78
C GLU A 245 22.02 15.32 4.52
N ILE A 246 21.70 14.14 5.08
CA ILE A 246 20.35 13.55 5.00
C ILE A 246 19.31 14.48 5.66
N ALA A 247 19.61 15.01 6.84
CA ALA A 247 18.74 15.90 7.59
C ALA A 247 18.38 17.16 6.79
N LYS A 248 19.35 17.70 6.05
CA LYS A 248 19.16 18.88 5.19
C LYS A 248 18.24 18.58 4.01
N GLU A 249 18.39 17.42 3.39
CA GLU A 249 17.57 17.03 2.23
C GLU A 249 16.14 16.65 2.62
N MET A 250 15.98 16.03 3.79
CA MET A 250 14.66 15.64 4.32
C MET A 250 13.95 16.75 5.09
N ASP A 251 14.57 17.93 5.28
CA ASP A 251 14.05 19.05 6.10
C ASP A 251 13.68 18.63 7.53
N MET A 252 14.57 17.85 8.17
CA MET A 252 14.39 17.30 9.51
C MET A 252 15.58 17.64 10.42
N SER A 253 15.41 17.51 11.75
CA SER A 253 16.53 17.66 12.67
C SER A 253 17.49 16.46 12.56
N VAL A 254 18.79 16.72 12.73
CA VAL A 254 19.84 15.68 12.71
C VAL A 254 19.60 14.61 13.79
N GLU A 255 19.08 15.01 14.95
CA GLU A 255 18.76 14.10 16.05
C GLU A 255 17.68 13.11 15.62
N ARG A 256 16.63 13.61 14.93
CA ARG A 256 15.54 12.77 14.43
C ARG A 256 16.02 11.77 13.38
N VAL A 257 16.89 12.18 12.46
CA VAL A 257 17.50 11.27 11.47
C VAL A 257 18.28 10.15 12.16
N ARG A 258 19.06 10.48 13.20
CA ARG A 258 19.81 9.47 13.98
C ARG A 258 18.89 8.48 14.72
N GLU A 259 17.76 8.95 15.25
CA GLU A 259 16.74 8.09 15.86
C GLU A 259 16.13 7.13 14.84
N ILE A 260 15.73 7.65 13.67
CA ILE A 260 15.14 6.83 12.59
C ILE A 260 16.14 5.76 12.12
N LEU A 261 17.41 6.10 11.94
CA LEU A 261 18.45 5.14 11.58
C LEU A 261 18.59 4.01 12.62
N LYS A 262 18.46 4.31 13.91
CA LYS A 262 18.49 3.28 14.97
C LYS A 262 17.25 2.38 14.94
N ILE A 263 16.08 2.95 14.68
CA ILE A 263 14.81 2.18 14.60
C ILE A 263 14.80 1.29 13.33
N SER A 264 15.45 1.74 12.27
CA SER A 264 15.55 1.01 11.00
C SER A 264 16.30 -0.32 11.11
N GLN A 265 17.19 -0.48 12.09
CA GLN A 265 17.99 -1.69 12.26
C GLN A 265 17.13 -2.92 12.57
N GLU A 266 17.49 -4.05 11.96
CA GLU A 266 16.86 -5.33 12.28
C GLU A 266 17.46 -5.93 13.56
N PRO A 267 16.65 -6.69 14.35
CA PRO A 267 17.13 -7.35 15.55
C PRO A 267 18.13 -8.46 15.21
N VAL A 268 19.23 -8.52 15.94
CA VAL A 268 20.26 -9.56 15.80
C VAL A 268 19.89 -10.76 16.67
N SER A 269 20.01 -11.99 16.15
CA SER A 269 19.80 -13.21 16.93
C SER A 269 20.88 -13.38 17.99
N LEU A 270 20.46 -13.71 19.22
CA LEU A 270 21.36 -14.03 20.34
C LEU A 270 21.82 -15.50 20.31
N GLU A 271 21.18 -16.35 19.50
CA GLU A 271 21.51 -17.78 19.40
C GLU A 271 22.63 -18.09 18.40
N LEU A 272 23.34 -17.07 17.92
CA LEU A 272 24.51 -17.27 17.07
C LEU A 272 25.60 -18.00 17.86
N SER A 273 25.91 -19.22 17.41
CA SER A 273 27.02 -20.00 17.96
C SER A 273 28.34 -19.24 17.78
N LEU A 274 29.15 -19.12 18.84
CA LEU A 274 30.50 -18.50 18.81
C LEU A 274 31.46 -19.17 17.80
N ILE A 275 31.07 -20.32 17.25
CA ILE A 275 31.86 -21.03 16.22
C ILE A 275 31.80 -20.31 14.87
N HIS A 276 30.85 -19.39 14.66
CA HIS A 276 30.68 -18.63 13.40
C HIS A 276 31.15 -17.18 13.50
N ILE A 277 31.74 -16.79 14.63
CA ILE A 277 32.45 -15.54 14.81
C ILE A 277 33.94 -15.82 14.68
#